data_67683b47b45ed2cc0065d284c1c12081
#
_entry.id   67683b47b45ed2cc0065d284c1c12081
#
_cell.length_a   1.000
_cell.length_b   1.000
_cell.length_c   1.000
_cell.angle_alpha   90.00
_cell.angle_beta   90.00
_cell.angle_gamma   90.00
#
_symmetry.space_group_name_H-M   'P 1'
#
loop_
_entity.id
_entity.type
_entity.pdbx_description
1 polymer ?
#
loop_
_entity_poly.entity_id
_entity_poly.type
_entity_poly.pdbx_seq_one_letter_code
_entity_poly.pdbx_strand_id
1 'polypeptide(L)'
;MTLAEAAAQADDLAQQGSERELAQLRSQWDEELESAARSPDYRERAVAYRAIGQFRFRQKLELLRRGLDDESPACRGSALLALELLSRDHPGNINADRPLLHKLVSDAEENPAVRRLAVMSLKNGSPQRDTIVILESLAGDDEADRELRAAAKRVAELLKKKAR
;
A
#
# COMPACT_ATOMS: atom_id res chain seq x y z
N MET A 1 19.07 -3.43 17.48
CA MET A 1 18.13 -2.75 16.56
C MET A 1 16.99 -3.68 16.19
N THR A 2 15.78 -3.18 16.23
CA THR A 2 14.58 -3.93 15.81
C THR A 2 14.35 -3.78 14.31
N LEU A 3 13.51 -4.65 13.75
CA LEU A 3 13.10 -4.54 12.34
C LEU A 3 12.46 -3.17 12.04
N ALA A 4 11.61 -2.69 12.95
CA ALA A 4 10.96 -1.38 12.80
C ALA A 4 11.98 -0.23 12.76
N GLU A 5 12.99 -0.27 13.62
CA GLU A 5 14.07 0.72 13.64
C GLU A 5 14.91 0.66 12.36
N ALA A 6 15.24 -0.56 11.92
CA ALA A 6 15.98 -0.75 10.68
C ALA A 6 15.18 -0.25 9.47
N ALA A 7 13.88 -0.49 9.46
CA ALA A 7 12.99 -0.02 8.39
C ALA A 7 12.93 1.50 8.34
N ALA A 8 12.88 2.17 9.50
CA ALA A 8 12.91 3.63 9.57
C ALA A 8 14.23 4.19 9.02
N GLN A 9 15.34 3.57 9.37
CA GLN A 9 16.66 3.93 8.83
C GLN A 9 16.70 3.72 7.31
N ALA A 10 16.14 2.62 6.83
CA ALA A 10 16.07 2.33 5.40
C ALA A 10 15.30 3.42 4.64
N ASP A 11 14.17 3.86 5.22
CA ASP A 11 13.37 4.92 4.60
C ASP A 11 14.14 6.23 4.50
N ASP A 12 14.88 6.60 5.54
CA ASP A 12 15.75 7.78 5.52
C ASP A 12 16.82 7.66 4.43
N LEU A 13 17.46 6.50 4.32
CA LEU A 13 18.47 6.25 3.30
C LEU A 13 17.87 6.35 1.89
N ALA A 14 16.67 5.83 1.70
CA ALA A 14 15.97 5.91 0.42
C ALA A 14 15.67 7.37 0.05
N GLN A 15 15.22 8.17 1.01
CA GLN A 15 14.94 9.58 0.78
C GLN A 15 16.19 10.39 0.47
N GLN A 16 17.34 10.00 1.03
CA GLN A 16 18.62 10.62 0.78
C GLN A 16 19.28 10.17 -0.52
N GLY A 17 18.74 9.14 -1.17
CA GLY A 17 19.34 8.56 -2.37
C GLY A 17 20.59 7.71 -2.09
N SER A 18 20.78 7.26 -0.85
CA SER A 18 21.93 6.45 -0.42
C SER A 18 21.72 4.97 -0.77
N GLU A 19 21.66 4.66 -2.06
CA GLU A 19 21.26 3.34 -2.57
C GLU A 19 22.19 2.22 -2.13
N ARG A 20 23.51 2.47 -2.07
CA ARG A 20 24.49 1.45 -1.65
C ARG A 20 24.24 1.01 -0.21
N GLU A 21 24.08 1.97 0.71
CA GLU A 21 23.84 1.68 2.12
C GLU A 21 22.47 1.02 2.31
N LEU A 22 21.47 1.48 1.55
CA LEU A 22 20.13 0.89 1.57
C LEU A 22 20.17 -0.57 1.12
N ALA A 23 20.92 -0.89 0.07
CA ALA A 23 21.07 -2.27 -0.42
C ALA A 23 21.73 -3.17 0.63
N GLN A 24 22.73 -2.66 1.35
CA GLN A 24 23.38 -3.39 2.45
C GLN A 24 22.38 -3.68 3.57
N LEU A 25 21.56 -2.70 3.91
CA LEU A 25 20.57 -2.84 4.97
C LEU A 25 19.48 -3.84 4.58
N ARG A 26 19.02 -3.83 3.33
CA ARG A 26 18.08 -4.83 2.81
C ARG A 26 18.63 -6.24 2.97
N SER A 27 19.89 -6.44 2.57
CA SER A 27 20.53 -7.74 2.66
C SER A 27 20.61 -8.23 4.10
N GLN A 28 20.95 -7.34 5.02
CA GLN A 28 21.09 -7.65 6.45
C GLN A 28 19.76 -8.07 7.09
N TRP A 29 18.64 -7.48 6.67
CA TRP A 29 17.32 -7.65 7.31
C TRP A 29 16.35 -8.53 6.53
N ASP A 30 16.76 -9.07 5.38
CA ASP A 30 15.89 -9.85 4.50
C ASP A 30 15.23 -11.05 5.22
N GLU A 31 16.03 -11.89 5.88
CA GLU A 31 15.53 -13.09 6.55
C GLU A 31 14.59 -12.75 7.69
N GLU A 32 14.93 -11.75 8.50
CA GLU A 32 14.11 -11.35 9.64
C GLU A 32 12.77 -10.77 9.18
N LEU A 33 12.79 -9.99 8.11
CA LEU A 33 11.56 -9.44 7.52
C LEU A 33 10.66 -10.57 7.02
N GLU A 34 11.21 -11.55 6.28
CA GLU A 34 10.45 -12.69 5.79
C GLU A 34 9.82 -13.50 6.95
N SER A 35 10.59 -13.72 8.01
CA SER A 35 10.10 -14.41 9.20
C SER A 35 8.97 -13.63 9.89
N ALA A 36 9.14 -12.34 10.06
CA ALA A 36 8.15 -11.47 10.69
C ALA A 36 6.84 -11.43 9.88
N ALA A 37 6.93 -11.43 8.56
CA ALA A 37 5.76 -11.44 7.68
C ALA A 37 4.93 -12.72 7.81
N ARG A 38 5.52 -13.80 8.32
CA ARG A 38 4.87 -15.09 8.53
C ARG A 38 4.53 -15.37 9.99
N SER A 39 4.75 -14.39 10.87
CA SER A 39 4.47 -14.55 12.30
C SER A 39 2.98 -14.78 12.57
N PRO A 40 2.62 -15.61 13.57
CA PRO A 40 1.24 -15.69 14.04
C PRO A 40 0.74 -14.39 14.66
N ASP A 41 1.64 -13.53 15.16
CA ASP A 41 1.28 -12.25 15.76
C ASP A 41 1.07 -11.20 14.65
N TYR A 42 -0.17 -10.70 14.53
CA TYR A 42 -0.51 -9.72 13.50
C TYR A 42 0.32 -8.43 13.61
N ARG A 43 0.78 -8.07 14.82
CA ARG A 43 1.59 -6.86 15.03
C ARG A 43 2.96 -7.00 14.38
N GLU A 44 3.56 -8.19 14.47
CA GLU A 44 4.83 -8.49 13.79
C GLU A 44 4.64 -8.49 12.27
N ARG A 45 3.55 -9.11 11.78
CA ARG A 45 3.24 -9.11 10.35
C ARG A 45 3.04 -7.69 9.81
N ALA A 46 2.33 -6.84 10.57
CA ALA A 46 2.09 -5.44 10.16
C ALA A 46 3.39 -4.66 10.02
N VAL A 47 4.32 -4.82 10.97
CA VAL A 47 5.66 -4.21 10.90
C VAL A 47 6.40 -4.69 9.66
N ALA A 48 6.35 -6.00 9.37
CA ALA A 48 7.03 -6.57 8.20
C ALA A 48 6.46 -6.01 6.88
N TYR A 49 5.14 -5.95 6.74
CA TYR A 49 4.52 -5.41 5.52
C TYR A 49 4.87 -3.93 5.32
N ARG A 50 4.82 -3.15 6.39
CA ARG A 50 5.22 -1.75 6.34
C ARG A 50 6.69 -1.62 5.92
N ALA A 51 7.56 -2.47 6.49
CA ALA A 51 8.99 -2.48 6.22
C ALA A 51 9.32 -2.73 4.74
N ILE A 52 8.54 -3.56 4.06
CA ILE A 52 8.75 -3.82 2.61
C ILE A 52 8.79 -2.49 1.83
N GLY A 53 7.87 -1.58 2.14
CA GLY A 53 7.85 -0.26 1.51
C GLY A 53 9.03 0.60 1.92
N GLN A 54 9.31 0.64 3.23
CA GLN A 54 10.39 1.48 3.79
C GLN A 54 11.77 1.09 3.28
N PHE A 55 12.02 -0.22 3.12
CA PHE A 55 13.24 -0.75 2.52
C PHE A 55 13.28 -0.63 1.00
N ARG A 56 12.17 -0.28 0.35
CA ARG A 56 12.05 -0.31 -1.12
C ARG A 56 12.33 -1.71 -1.69
N PHE A 57 11.77 -2.74 -1.03
CA PHE A 57 11.93 -4.14 -1.42
C PHE A 57 11.01 -4.52 -2.58
N ARG A 58 11.35 -4.11 -3.79
CA ARG A 58 10.55 -4.40 -5.00
C ARG A 58 10.45 -5.89 -5.31
N GLN A 59 11.40 -6.70 -4.84
CA GLN A 59 11.41 -8.15 -5.03
C GLN A 59 10.36 -8.87 -4.18
N LYS A 60 9.74 -8.16 -3.22
CA LYS A 60 8.79 -8.75 -2.28
C LYS A 60 7.33 -8.35 -2.53
N LEU A 61 7.00 -7.99 -3.76
CA LEU A 61 5.62 -7.62 -4.14
C LEU A 61 4.62 -8.77 -3.93
N GLU A 62 5.05 -10.03 -4.14
CA GLU A 62 4.21 -11.20 -3.87
C GLU A 62 3.86 -11.31 -2.39
N LEU A 63 4.85 -11.10 -1.52
CA LEU A 63 4.65 -11.11 -0.07
C LEU A 63 3.70 -9.96 0.33
N LEU A 64 3.86 -8.80 -0.29
CA LEU A 64 3.02 -7.64 -0.06
C LEU A 64 1.56 -7.90 -0.46
N ARG A 65 1.35 -8.60 -1.58
CA ARG A 65 0.01 -8.99 -2.03
C ARG A 65 -0.69 -9.85 -0.98
N ARG A 66 0.02 -10.76 -0.32
CA ARG A 66 -0.52 -11.53 0.79
C ARG A 66 -0.98 -10.63 1.93
N GLY A 67 -0.22 -9.57 2.19
CA GLY A 67 -0.60 -8.57 3.21
C GLY A 67 -1.89 -7.83 2.88
N LEU A 68 -2.14 -7.56 1.61
CA LEU A 68 -3.39 -6.92 1.16
C LEU A 68 -4.61 -7.80 1.42
N ASP A 69 -4.42 -9.11 1.56
CA ASP A 69 -5.48 -10.08 1.82
C ASP A 69 -5.39 -10.67 3.23
N ASP A 70 -4.59 -10.08 4.11
CA ASP A 70 -4.42 -10.53 5.49
C ASP A 70 -5.74 -10.40 6.26
N GLU A 71 -5.97 -11.30 7.22
CA GLU A 71 -7.16 -11.27 8.08
C GLU A 71 -7.22 -10.04 8.99
N SER A 72 -6.08 -9.40 9.28
CA SER A 72 -5.99 -8.23 10.15
C SER A 72 -6.08 -6.93 9.36
N PRO A 73 -6.98 -5.99 9.74
CA PRO A 73 -7.00 -4.67 9.10
C PRO A 73 -5.71 -3.89 9.29
N ALA A 74 -5.00 -4.07 10.41
CA ALA A 74 -3.70 -3.44 10.64
C ALA A 74 -2.68 -3.92 9.60
N CYS A 75 -2.68 -5.21 9.27
CA CYS A 75 -1.78 -5.78 8.25
C CYS A 75 -2.16 -5.29 6.86
N ARG A 76 -3.45 -5.26 6.52
CA ARG A 76 -3.91 -4.75 5.23
C ARG A 76 -3.51 -3.28 5.05
N GLY A 77 -3.69 -2.46 6.08
CA GLY A 77 -3.29 -1.05 6.07
C GLY A 77 -1.79 -0.87 5.89
N SER A 78 -0.99 -1.65 6.60
CA SER A 78 0.48 -1.62 6.48
C SER A 78 0.93 -2.01 5.08
N ALA A 79 0.31 -3.03 4.49
CA ALA A 79 0.61 -3.45 3.12
C ALA A 79 0.25 -2.35 2.11
N LEU A 80 -0.86 -1.65 2.32
CA LEU A 80 -1.27 -0.53 1.46
C LEU A 80 -0.30 0.64 1.54
N LEU A 81 0.19 0.97 2.73
CA LEU A 81 1.20 2.02 2.89
C LEU A 81 2.49 1.66 2.15
N ALA A 82 2.90 0.40 2.22
CA ALA A 82 4.07 -0.08 1.49
C ALA A 82 3.85 -0.03 -0.02
N LEU A 83 2.70 -0.48 -0.49
CA LEU A 83 2.36 -0.46 -1.92
C LEU A 83 2.33 0.97 -2.46
N GLU A 84 1.81 1.92 -1.70
CA GLU A 84 1.79 3.33 -2.11
C GLU A 84 3.21 3.84 -2.33
N LEU A 85 4.14 3.55 -1.41
CA LEU A 85 5.55 3.93 -1.57
C LEU A 85 6.19 3.29 -2.80
N LEU A 86 5.97 2.00 -3.02
CA LEU A 86 6.59 1.24 -4.12
C LEU A 86 6.00 1.57 -5.48
N SER A 87 4.81 2.17 -5.54
CA SER A 87 4.10 2.43 -6.78
C SER A 87 4.24 3.86 -7.30
N ARG A 88 4.83 4.77 -6.54
CA ARG A 88 4.93 6.19 -6.93
C ARG A 88 5.55 6.39 -8.31
N ASP A 89 6.60 5.63 -8.60
CA ASP A 89 7.30 5.69 -9.89
C ASP A 89 7.10 4.43 -10.74
N HIS A 90 6.19 3.54 -10.32
CA HIS A 90 5.96 2.24 -10.96
C HIS A 90 4.46 1.90 -11.00
N PRO A 91 3.69 2.51 -11.92
CA PRO A 91 2.24 2.26 -12.01
C PRO A 91 1.88 0.79 -12.17
N GLY A 92 2.76 -0.02 -12.77
CA GLY A 92 2.55 -1.46 -12.92
C GLY A 92 2.33 -2.19 -11.61
N ASN A 93 2.90 -1.69 -10.50
CA ASN A 93 2.71 -2.28 -9.18
C ASN A 93 1.26 -2.14 -8.69
N ILE A 94 0.58 -1.07 -9.08
CA ILE A 94 -0.85 -0.89 -8.81
C ILE A 94 -1.68 -1.72 -9.78
N ASN A 95 -1.33 -1.69 -11.06
CA ASN A 95 -2.09 -2.36 -12.11
C ASN A 95 -2.18 -3.87 -11.84
N ALA A 96 -1.10 -4.47 -11.33
CA ALA A 96 -1.05 -5.90 -11.00
C ALA A 96 -2.00 -6.27 -9.85
N ASP A 97 -2.23 -5.37 -8.90
CA ASP A 97 -3.04 -5.63 -7.71
C ASP A 97 -4.42 -4.97 -7.77
N ARG A 98 -4.78 -4.40 -8.91
CA ARG A 98 -6.02 -3.66 -9.09
C ARG A 98 -7.28 -4.39 -8.61
N PRO A 99 -7.48 -5.68 -8.93
CA PRO A 99 -8.67 -6.39 -8.44
C PRO A 99 -8.77 -6.42 -6.91
N LEU A 100 -7.66 -6.62 -6.22
CA LEU A 100 -7.63 -6.60 -4.75
C LEU A 100 -7.93 -5.20 -4.20
N LEU A 101 -7.38 -4.17 -4.83
CA LEU A 101 -7.63 -2.78 -4.42
C LEU A 101 -9.09 -2.40 -4.63
N HIS A 102 -9.69 -2.80 -5.75
CA HIS A 102 -11.12 -2.56 -6.02
C HIS A 102 -11.99 -3.25 -4.97
N LYS A 103 -11.65 -4.48 -4.59
CA LYS A 103 -12.35 -5.21 -3.54
C LYS A 103 -12.31 -4.47 -2.21
N LEU A 104 -11.13 -3.99 -1.80
CA LEU A 104 -10.96 -3.26 -0.54
C LEU A 104 -11.74 -1.93 -0.56
N VAL A 105 -11.72 -1.21 -1.66
CA VAL A 105 -12.44 0.07 -1.81
C VAL A 105 -13.95 -0.16 -1.74
N SER A 106 -14.44 -1.22 -2.37
CA SER A 106 -15.88 -1.48 -2.52
C SER A 106 -16.52 -2.21 -1.35
N ASP A 107 -15.72 -2.76 -0.43
CA ASP A 107 -16.24 -3.51 0.73
C ASP A 107 -16.73 -2.55 1.81
N ALA A 108 -18.05 -2.45 1.96
CA ALA A 108 -18.66 -1.58 2.98
C ALA A 108 -18.35 -2.02 4.41
N GLU A 109 -17.98 -3.29 4.62
CA GLU A 109 -17.62 -3.85 5.92
C GLU A 109 -16.16 -3.61 6.29
N GLU A 110 -15.33 -3.20 5.33
CA GLU A 110 -13.92 -2.92 5.58
C GLU A 110 -13.76 -1.65 6.42
N ASN A 111 -12.70 -1.62 7.23
CA ASN A 111 -12.32 -0.45 8.03
C ASN A 111 -12.16 0.78 7.11
N PRO A 112 -12.80 1.92 7.44
CA PRO A 112 -12.72 3.12 6.59
C PRO A 112 -11.30 3.62 6.34
N ALA A 113 -10.39 3.48 7.31
CA ALA A 113 -8.99 3.87 7.14
C ALA A 113 -8.29 2.98 6.11
N VAL A 114 -8.56 1.67 6.12
CA VAL A 114 -8.02 0.72 5.13
C VAL A 114 -8.58 1.06 3.75
N ARG A 115 -9.88 1.31 3.64
CA ARG A 115 -10.53 1.70 2.38
C ARG A 115 -9.87 2.95 1.81
N ARG A 116 -9.63 3.97 2.67
CA ARG A 116 -9.00 5.22 2.26
C ARG A 116 -7.58 4.98 1.74
N LEU A 117 -6.79 4.13 2.40
CA LEU A 117 -5.44 3.79 1.94
C LEU A 117 -5.47 3.09 0.58
N ALA A 118 -6.46 2.22 0.34
CA ALA A 118 -6.65 1.59 -0.96
C ALA A 118 -6.98 2.62 -2.04
N VAL A 119 -7.85 3.56 -1.74
CA VAL A 119 -8.17 4.67 -2.63
C VAL A 119 -6.91 5.48 -2.98
N MET A 120 -6.12 5.83 -1.96
CA MET A 120 -4.90 6.60 -2.15
C MET A 120 -3.85 5.85 -2.97
N SER A 121 -3.78 4.53 -2.84
CA SER A 121 -2.87 3.71 -3.64
C SER A 121 -3.23 3.74 -5.13
N LEU A 122 -4.52 3.73 -5.44
CA LEU A 122 -5.00 3.73 -6.82
C LEU A 122 -4.56 4.97 -7.62
N LYS A 123 -4.26 6.09 -6.95
CA LYS A 123 -3.79 7.30 -7.64
C LYS A 123 -2.49 7.08 -8.40
N ASN A 124 -1.67 6.12 -7.96
CA ASN A 124 -0.37 5.83 -8.56
C ASN A 124 -0.47 4.87 -9.76
N GLY A 125 -1.63 4.28 -10.00
CA GLY A 125 -1.88 3.38 -11.12
C GLY A 125 -2.20 4.12 -12.41
N SER A 126 -2.32 3.36 -13.48
CA SER A 126 -2.79 3.89 -14.76
C SER A 126 -4.27 4.23 -14.66
N PRO A 127 -4.72 5.31 -15.31
CA PRO A 127 -6.13 5.65 -15.31
C PRO A 127 -6.92 4.60 -16.09
N GLN A 128 -7.89 3.96 -15.43
CA GLN A 128 -8.79 3.00 -16.06
C GLN A 128 -10.22 3.39 -15.72
N ARG A 129 -11.10 3.19 -16.68
CA ARG A 129 -12.52 3.53 -16.55
C ARG A 129 -13.15 2.85 -15.34
N ASP A 130 -12.90 1.56 -15.17
CA ASP A 130 -13.48 0.79 -14.06
C ASP A 130 -13.08 1.35 -12.70
N THR A 131 -11.82 1.73 -12.55
CA THR A 131 -11.33 2.36 -11.32
C THR A 131 -12.03 3.68 -11.06
N ILE A 132 -12.15 4.52 -12.09
CA ILE A 132 -12.80 5.83 -11.97
C ILE A 132 -14.27 5.66 -11.59
N VAL A 133 -14.98 4.72 -12.21
CA VAL A 133 -16.39 4.45 -11.89
C VAL A 133 -16.56 4.01 -10.44
N ILE A 134 -15.71 3.11 -9.96
CA ILE A 134 -15.75 2.64 -8.56
C ILE A 134 -15.52 3.80 -7.60
N LEU A 135 -14.54 4.65 -7.87
CA LEU A 135 -14.23 5.80 -7.02
C LEU A 135 -15.35 6.84 -7.03
N GLU A 136 -15.95 7.10 -8.19
CA GLU A 136 -17.08 8.03 -8.28
C GLU A 136 -18.31 7.49 -7.56
N SER A 137 -18.54 6.18 -7.63
CA SER A 137 -19.61 5.53 -6.88
C SER A 137 -19.42 5.70 -5.38
N LEU A 138 -18.20 5.51 -4.90
CA LEU A 138 -17.88 5.68 -3.48
C LEU A 138 -18.01 7.15 -3.07
N ALA A 139 -17.58 8.08 -3.90
CA ALA A 139 -17.69 9.54 -3.63
C ALA A 139 -19.15 9.97 -3.48
N GLY A 140 -20.09 9.31 -4.16
CA GLY A 140 -21.51 9.59 -4.10
C GLY A 140 -22.29 8.77 -3.09
N ASP A 141 -21.63 7.89 -2.34
CA ASP A 141 -22.28 7.01 -1.36
C ASP A 141 -22.48 7.74 -0.03
N ASP A 142 -23.70 8.17 0.25
CA ASP A 142 -24.05 8.92 1.46
C ASP A 142 -23.83 8.11 2.75
N GLU A 143 -23.81 6.78 2.66
CA GLU A 143 -23.58 5.88 3.79
C GLU A 143 -22.10 5.72 4.13
N ALA A 144 -21.21 6.14 3.24
CA ALA A 144 -19.76 6.01 3.43
C ALA A 144 -19.22 7.15 4.29
N ASP A 145 -18.10 6.89 4.97
CA ASP A 145 -17.36 7.85 5.76
C ASP A 145 -17.02 9.11 4.93
N ARG A 146 -17.17 10.29 5.56
CA ARG A 146 -16.97 11.58 4.90
C ARG A 146 -15.57 11.75 4.31
N GLU A 147 -14.53 11.41 5.08
CA GLU A 147 -13.14 11.53 4.60
C GLU A 147 -12.86 10.57 3.47
N LEU A 148 -13.44 9.38 3.55
CA LEU A 148 -13.32 8.36 2.50
C LEU A 148 -13.95 8.85 1.19
N ARG A 149 -15.14 9.43 1.26
CA ARG A 149 -15.81 10.00 0.09
C ARG A 149 -14.98 11.12 -0.55
N ALA A 150 -14.42 12.00 0.29
CA ALA A 150 -13.58 13.11 -0.19
C ALA A 150 -12.30 12.58 -0.88
N ALA A 151 -11.66 11.58 -0.31
CA ALA A 151 -10.48 10.95 -0.91
C ALA A 151 -10.83 10.32 -2.27
N ALA A 152 -11.94 9.58 -2.35
CA ALA A 152 -12.39 8.95 -3.58
C ALA A 152 -12.63 9.99 -4.68
N LYS A 153 -13.25 11.11 -4.34
CA LYS A 153 -13.50 12.19 -5.29
C LYS A 153 -12.19 12.78 -5.83
N ARG A 154 -11.23 13.07 -4.94
CA ARG A 154 -9.93 13.62 -5.34
C ARG A 154 -9.17 12.69 -6.27
N VAL A 155 -9.12 11.41 -5.93
CA VAL A 155 -8.38 10.42 -6.73
C VAL A 155 -9.07 10.21 -8.08
N ALA A 156 -10.40 10.14 -8.12
CA ALA A 156 -11.14 10.05 -9.39
C ALA A 156 -10.80 11.23 -10.31
N GLU A 157 -10.78 12.44 -9.78
CA GLU A 157 -10.42 13.63 -10.54
C GLU A 157 -8.99 13.60 -11.06
N LEU A 158 -8.04 13.14 -10.23
CA LEU A 158 -6.64 12.97 -10.63
C LEU A 158 -6.50 11.96 -11.78
N LEU A 159 -7.19 10.82 -11.67
CA LEU A 159 -7.14 9.79 -12.71
C LEU A 159 -7.78 10.28 -14.02
N LYS A 160 -8.86 11.04 -13.95
CA LYS A 160 -9.47 11.63 -15.14
C LYS A 160 -8.50 12.59 -15.85
N LYS A 161 -7.73 13.38 -15.10
CA LYS A 161 -6.73 14.28 -15.68
C LYS A 161 -5.62 13.50 -16.36
N LYS A 162 -5.17 12.39 -15.76
CA LYS A 162 -4.13 11.52 -16.37
C LYS A 162 -4.61 10.91 -17.69
N ALA A 163 -5.92 10.65 -17.82
CA ALA A 163 -6.51 10.03 -19.02
C ALA A 163 -6.63 10.97 -20.22
N ARG A 164 -6.44 12.28 -20.03
CA ARG A 164 -6.56 13.30 -21.10
C ARG A 164 -5.29 13.44 -21.95
#